data_09d3f7cf67baed9283618f0568c93148
#
_entry.id   09d3f7cf67baed9283618f0568c93148
#
_cell.length_a   1.000
_cell.length_b   1.000
_cell.length_c   1.000
_cell.angle_alpha   90.00
_cell.angle_beta   90.00
_cell.angle_gamma   90.00
#
_symmetry.space_group_name_H-M   'P 1'
#
loop_
_entity.id
_entity.type
_entity.pdbx_description
1 polymer ?
#
loop_
_entity_poly.entity_id
_entity_poly.type
_entity_poly.pdbx_seq_one_letter_code
_entity_poly.pdbx_strand_id
1 'polypeptide(L)'
;MRITRPSTIRTIRRVRGTAAPVVLASCVALALAGCTGADTGPAAPDASPASSASEPAAEPGAVAASAGGDWSATAAQVAPSVVSISVRTSQGGGAGSGVIIDEQGHVVTNHHVIAVATEGGQILVTLADERVFEASVLGSDQASDLAVLEIADAPADLTPIEVADSDELVVGEPVMAVGNPLGLSGTVTTGIVSALDRPVTAGSAEPSASGAQEPVVTNAIQTSAAINPGNSGGALVDANGQLVGINSSIAALGPESGNIGIGFAITSRQMRSVVDQILETGTVQHAYLGVGVGDVIVEVDGAQRWAAGVANVAPDGPAAQAGLQEGDGILAIDDEAVDSALSLIAQIRERPVGTEVTLDIVRDGEAQQLTVTLDARP
;
A
#
# COMPACT_ATOMS: atom_id res chain seq x y z
N MET A 1 11.88 35.06 54.26
CA MET A 1 12.43 33.83 54.84
C MET A 1 13.04 33.03 53.70
N ARG A 2 14.39 33.07 53.59
CA ARG A 2 15.17 32.39 52.55
C ARG A 2 15.35 30.92 52.97
N ILE A 3 15.09 29.97 52.07
CA ILE A 3 15.56 28.58 52.24
C ILE A 3 16.21 28.14 50.92
N THR A 4 17.44 27.75 51.07
CA THR A 4 18.46 27.39 50.08
C THR A 4 18.25 25.97 49.53
N ARG A 5 18.69 25.80 48.24
CA ARG A 5 18.89 24.50 47.54
C ARG A 5 20.04 23.69 48.16
N PRO A 6 20.12 22.38 47.88
CA PRO A 6 21.35 21.89 47.33
C PRO A 6 21.18 21.08 46.02
N SER A 7 22.09 21.39 45.11
CA SER A 7 22.40 20.65 43.89
C SER A 7 23.23 19.42 44.21
N THR A 8 22.93 18.29 43.61
CA THR A 8 23.84 17.14 43.58
C THR A 8 24.06 16.72 42.12
N ILE A 9 25.22 17.13 41.62
CA ILE A 9 25.76 16.68 40.32
C ILE A 9 26.33 15.28 40.51
N ARG A 10 25.80 14.27 39.81
CA ARG A 10 26.42 12.95 39.72
C ARG A 10 27.18 12.84 38.38
N THR A 11 28.51 12.85 38.53
CA THR A 11 29.48 12.63 37.47
C THR A 11 29.45 11.16 37.04
N ILE A 12 29.14 10.89 35.77
CA ILE A 12 29.26 9.55 35.18
C ILE A 12 30.65 9.44 34.54
N ARG A 13 31.42 8.52 35.08
CA ARG A 13 32.78 8.12 34.66
C ARG A 13 32.68 7.32 33.35
N ARG A 14 33.28 7.81 32.28
CA ARG A 14 33.49 7.06 31.02
C ARG A 14 34.57 5.99 31.24
N VAL A 15 34.21 4.74 31.01
CA VAL A 15 35.17 3.63 30.87
C VAL A 15 35.50 3.52 29.37
N ARG A 16 36.78 3.77 29.06
CA ARG A 16 37.39 3.48 27.77
C ARG A 16 37.76 2.00 27.71
N GLY A 17 37.08 1.21 26.91
CA GLY A 17 37.49 -0.14 26.54
C GLY A 17 38.19 -0.12 25.18
N THR A 18 39.45 -0.44 25.18
CA THR A 18 40.28 -0.69 23.99
C THR A 18 40.05 -2.12 23.53
N ALA A 19 39.52 -2.30 22.31
CA ALA A 19 39.45 -3.60 21.65
C ALA A 19 40.44 -3.60 20.48
N ALA A 20 41.35 -4.55 20.48
CA ALA A 20 42.30 -4.81 19.41
C ALA A 20 41.67 -5.68 18.31
N PRO A 21 42.07 -5.57 17.05
CA PRO A 21 41.57 -6.40 15.99
C PRO A 21 42.32 -7.74 15.92
N VAL A 22 41.56 -8.84 15.87
CA VAL A 22 42.10 -10.16 15.52
C VAL A 22 41.92 -10.37 14.02
N VAL A 23 43.05 -10.43 13.31
CA VAL A 23 43.12 -10.84 11.91
C VAL A 23 43.24 -12.35 11.85
N LEU A 24 42.27 -13.04 11.27
CA LEU A 24 42.34 -14.46 10.95
C LEU A 24 42.47 -14.60 9.44
N ALA A 25 43.68 -14.94 9.00
CA ALA A 25 43.97 -15.36 7.61
C ALA A 25 43.76 -16.88 7.52
N SER A 26 42.86 -17.32 6.62
CA SER A 26 42.74 -18.71 6.25
C SER A 26 43.00 -18.87 4.76
N CYS A 27 44.19 -19.46 4.47
CA CYS A 27 44.57 -19.96 3.15
C CYS A 27 43.80 -21.27 2.85
N VAL A 28 43.16 -21.35 1.69
CA VAL A 28 42.69 -22.61 1.12
C VAL A 28 43.46 -22.88 -0.18
N ALA A 29 44.19 -23.94 -0.20
CA ALA A 29 44.99 -24.41 -1.34
C ALA A 29 44.11 -25.17 -2.36
N LEU A 30 44.23 -24.82 -3.63
CA LEU A 30 43.70 -25.58 -4.76
C LEU A 30 44.56 -26.80 -5.03
N ALA A 31 43.95 -27.98 -5.12
CA ALA A 31 44.58 -29.17 -5.70
C ALA A 31 43.88 -29.50 -7.05
N LEU A 32 44.61 -29.34 -8.14
CA LEU A 32 44.29 -29.89 -9.44
C LEU A 32 44.80 -31.34 -9.48
N ALA A 33 43.91 -32.29 -9.80
CA ALA A 33 44.30 -33.64 -10.23
C ALA A 33 43.70 -33.92 -11.63
N GLY A 34 44.54 -33.95 -12.63
CA GLY A 34 44.20 -34.45 -13.96
C GLY A 34 44.41 -35.98 -13.99
N CYS A 35 43.52 -36.68 -14.68
CA CYS A 35 43.79 -38.04 -15.15
C CYS A 35 43.40 -38.17 -16.60
N THR A 36 44.43 -38.33 -17.44
CA THR A 36 44.38 -38.85 -18.81
C THR A 36 44.40 -40.36 -18.72
N GLY A 37 43.50 -41.04 -19.41
CA GLY A 37 43.52 -42.48 -19.61
C GLY A 37 42.92 -42.82 -20.97
N ALA A 38 43.77 -43.07 -21.94
CA ALA A 38 43.39 -43.70 -23.19
C ALA A 38 43.43 -45.20 -23.02
N ASP A 39 42.41 -45.94 -23.50
CA ASP A 39 42.56 -47.34 -23.79
C ASP A 39 41.78 -47.76 -25.04
N THR A 40 42.42 -48.61 -25.84
CA THR A 40 42.14 -49.00 -27.20
C THR A 40 41.43 -50.33 -27.31
N GLY A 41 40.38 -50.41 -28.17
CA GLY A 41 39.96 -51.48 -29.02
C GLY A 41 39.19 -52.69 -28.40
N PRO A 42 38.60 -53.58 -29.17
CA PRO A 42 38.51 -53.70 -30.63
C PRO A 42 37.10 -53.89 -31.23
N ALA A 43 37.05 -53.98 -32.54
CA ALA A 43 35.95 -53.91 -33.49
C ALA A 43 34.97 -55.10 -33.60
N ALA A 44 33.73 -54.72 -33.99
CA ALA A 44 32.76 -55.36 -34.92
C ALA A 44 31.98 -56.62 -34.50
N PRO A 45 30.72 -56.87 -35.01
CA PRO A 45 30.37 -56.76 -36.42
C PRO A 45 29.00 -56.11 -36.76
N ASP A 46 28.86 -55.84 -38.05
CA ASP A 46 27.72 -55.42 -38.83
C ASP A 46 26.32 -55.94 -38.43
N ALA A 47 25.35 -55.00 -38.39
CA ALA A 47 23.96 -55.30 -38.62
C ALA A 47 23.34 -54.16 -39.44
N SER A 48 22.77 -54.54 -40.59
CA SER A 48 22.11 -53.71 -41.61
C SER A 48 20.97 -52.86 -41.09
N PRO A 49 20.59 -51.77 -41.79
CA PRO A 49 19.71 -50.74 -41.30
C PRO A 49 18.25 -51.19 -41.43
N ALA A 50 17.52 -51.15 -40.30
CA ALA A 50 16.08 -51.12 -40.30
C ALA A 50 15.63 -49.67 -40.59
N SER A 51 14.86 -49.53 -41.62
CA SER A 51 14.18 -48.28 -42.02
C SER A 51 13.20 -47.82 -40.93
N SER A 52 13.59 -46.86 -40.12
CA SER A 52 12.69 -46.18 -39.22
C SER A 52 12.00 -45.02 -40.00
N ALA A 53 10.70 -45.16 -40.21
CA ALA A 53 9.87 -44.04 -40.65
C ALA A 53 10.07 -42.86 -39.68
N SER A 54 10.50 -41.74 -40.25
CA SER A 54 10.52 -40.45 -39.55
C SER A 54 9.10 -40.06 -39.26
N GLU A 55 8.65 -40.10 -38.03
CA GLU A 55 7.53 -39.30 -37.54
C GLU A 55 7.89 -37.82 -37.76
N PRO A 56 6.99 -37.00 -38.28
CA PRO A 56 7.22 -35.54 -38.33
C PRO A 56 7.43 -35.04 -36.91
N ALA A 57 8.58 -34.42 -36.67
CA ALA A 57 8.82 -33.70 -35.44
C ALA A 57 7.66 -32.70 -35.25
N ALA A 58 6.92 -32.85 -34.17
CA ALA A 58 5.96 -31.85 -33.73
C ALA A 58 6.72 -30.53 -33.63
N GLU A 59 6.29 -29.54 -34.37
CA GLU A 59 6.75 -28.17 -34.21
C GLU A 59 6.64 -27.84 -32.71
N PRO A 60 7.65 -27.18 -32.10
CA PRO A 60 7.52 -26.72 -30.73
C PRO A 60 6.29 -25.82 -30.72
N GLY A 61 5.21 -26.32 -30.10
CA GLY A 61 3.98 -25.56 -29.96
C GLY A 61 4.36 -24.18 -29.44
N ALA A 62 3.87 -23.16 -30.13
CA ALA A 62 4.00 -21.80 -29.64
C ALA A 62 3.59 -21.83 -28.17
N VAL A 63 4.54 -21.60 -27.28
CA VAL A 63 4.25 -21.33 -25.88
C VAL A 63 3.21 -20.22 -25.93
N ALA A 64 2.00 -20.54 -25.48
CA ALA A 64 0.94 -19.55 -25.36
C ALA A 64 1.59 -18.33 -24.73
N ALA A 65 1.50 -17.19 -25.42
CA ALA A 65 1.99 -15.93 -24.89
C ALA A 65 1.48 -15.88 -23.44
N SER A 66 2.44 -15.83 -22.52
CA SER A 66 2.16 -15.84 -21.10
C SER A 66 1.01 -14.89 -20.83
N ALA A 67 0.10 -15.28 -19.95
CA ALA A 67 -1.02 -14.46 -19.48
C ALA A 67 -0.60 -13.18 -18.70
N GLY A 68 0.57 -12.65 -18.97
CA GLY A 68 1.03 -11.31 -18.62
C GLY A 68 0.99 -10.48 -19.89
N GLY A 69 0.18 -9.45 -19.92
CA GLY A 69 0.09 -8.49 -21.04
C GLY A 69 1.46 -7.96 -21.46
N ASP A 70 1.51 -7.32 -22.61
CA ASP A 70 2.72 -6.60 -23.03
C ASP A 70 2.92 -5.39 -22.12
N TRP A 71 3.63 -5.60 -21.01
CA TRP A 71 3.91 -4.56 -20.02
C TRP A 71 4.62 -3.33 -20.59
N SER A 72 5.33 -3.46 -21.72
CA SER A 72 5.92 -2.30 -22.38
C SER A 72 4.84 -1.43 -23.02
N ALA A 73 3.82 -2.06 -23.65
CA ALA A 73 2.68 -1.34 -24.22
C ALA A 73 1.83 -0.69 -23.12
N THR A 74 1.53 -1.45 -22.06
CA THR A 74 0.79 -0.93 -20.89
C THR A 74 1.53 0.23 -20.22
N ALA A 75 2.85 0.14 -20.04
CA ALA A 75 3.65 1.22 -19.48
C ALA A 75 3.62 2.48 -20.36
N ALA A 76 3.73 2.32 -21.69
CA ALA A 76 3.66 3.44 -22.63
C ALA A 76 2.27 4.11 -22.65
N GLN A 77 1.21 3.32 -22.46
CA GLN A 77 -0.18 3.82 -22.37
C GLN A 77 -0.39 4.63 -21.08
N VAL A 78 0.12 4.16 -19.94
CA VAL A 78 -0.12 4.74 -18.60
C VAL A 78 0.81 5.93 -18.31
N ALA A 79 2.04 5.93 -18.84
CA ALA A 79 3.04 6.94 -18.55
C ALA A 79 2.57 8.40 -18.70
N PRO A 80 1.76 8.79 -19.71
CA PRO A 80 1.28 10.16 -19.84
C PRO A 80 0.35 10.62 -18.71
N SER A 81 -0.30 9.67 -18.01
CA SER A 81 -1.22 9.96 -16.91
C SER A 81 -0.52 10.05 -15.54
N VAL A 82 0.78 9.68 -15.46
CA VAL A 82 1.53 9.69 -14.19
C VAL A 82 2.51 10.83 -14.16
N VAL A 83 2.40 11.67 -13.14
CA VAL A 83 3.18 12.89 -12.98
C VAL A 83 4.16 12.79 -11.83
N SER A 84 5.21 13.63 -11.87
CA SER A 84 6.06 13.89 -10.72
C SER A 84 5.51 15.05 -9.91
N ILE A 85 5.54 14.92 -8.58
CA ILE A 85 5.18 15.99 -7.65
C ILE A 85 6.42 16.37 -6.85
N SER A 86 6.73 17.66 -6.85
CA SER A 86 7.81 18.25 -6.06
C SER A 86 7.25 19.37 -5.19
N VAL A 87 7.46 19.22 -3.88
CA VAL A 87 7.07 20.24 -2.90
C VAL A 87 8.31 20.96 -2.42
N ARG A 88 8.26 22.30 -2.38
CA ARG A 88 9.35 23.15 -1.90
C ARG A 88 8.84 24.09 -0.82
N THR A 89 9.50 24.05 0.34
CA THR A 89 9.26 24.97 1.45
C THR A 89 10.57 25.64 1.87
N SER A 90 10.50 26.65 2.73
CA SER A 90 11.70 27.28 3.31
C SER A 90 12.50 26.37 4.22
N GLN A 91 11.92 25.26 4.68
CA GLN A 91 12.53 24.34 5.66
C GLN A 91 12.88 22.97 5.06
N GLY A 92 12.53 22.74 3.81
CA GLY A 92 12.77 21.44 3.15
C GLY A 92 11.82 21.21 1.98
N GLY A 93 11.67 19.97 1.56
CA GLY A 93 10.79 19.61 0.46
C GLY A 93 10.33 18.16 0.56
N GLY A 94 9.35 17.83 -0.26
CA GLY A 94 8.86 16.47 -0.50
C GLY A 94 8.89 16.16 -2.00
N ALA A 95 8.92 14.88 -2.33
CA ALA A 95 8.81 14.41 -3.71
C ALA A 95 8.03 13.11 -3.74
N GLY A 96 7.28 12.92 -4.81
CA GLY A 96 6.50 11.72 -5.06
C GLY A 96 5.92 11.73 -6.47
N SER A 97 4.91 10.93 -6.66
CA SER A 97 4.19 10.81 -7.91
C SER A 97 2.73 11.25 -7.73
N GLY A 98 2.04 11.43 -8.83
CA GLY A 98 0.59 11.67 -8.87
C GLY A 98 -0.01 11.05 -10.12
N VAL A 99 -1.33 10.98 -10.15
CA VAL A 99 -2.11 10.42 -11.25
C VAL A 99 -3.13 11.45 -11.73
N ILE A 100 -3.11 11.80 -13.01
CA ILE A 100 -4.10 12.68 -13.64
C ILE A 100 -5.41 11.89 -13.78
N ILE A 101 -6.50 12.41 -13.22
CA ILE A 101 -7.79 11.71 -13.19
C ILE A 101 -8.84 12.29 -14.14
N ASP A 102 -8.64 13.51 -14.65
CA ASP A 102 -9.55 14.16 -15.59
C ASP A 102 -8.84 15.19 -16.47
N GLU A 103 -9.59 15.73 -17.45
CA GLU A 103 -9.12 16.76 -18.38
C GLU A 103 -9.05 18.16 -17.75
N GLN A 104 -9.61 18.35 -16.56
CA GLN A 104 -9.58 19.61 -15.81
C GLN A 104 -8.23 19.85 -15.12
N GLY A 105 -7.41 18.79 -15.02
CA GLY A 105 -6.08 18.85 -14.43
C GLY A 105 -6.07 18.49 -12.96
N HIS A 106 -7.06 17.73 -12.50
CA HIS A 106 -7.03 17.15 -11.17
C HIS A 106 -6.04 15.99 -11.10
N VAL A 107 -5.22 16.02 -10.06
CA VAL A 107 -4.17 15.01 -9.80
C VAL A 107 -4.38 14.44 -8.43
N VAL A 108 -4.51 13.12 -8.34
CA VAL A 108 -4.53 12.38 -7.08
C VAL A 108 -3.10 12.01 -6.68
N THR A 109 -2.79 12.15 -5.40
CA THR A 109 -1.52 11.75 -4.80
C THR A 109 -1.73 11.32 -3.35
N ASN A 110 -0.65 10.92 -2.66
CA ASN A 110 -0.74 10.68 -1.23
C ASN A 110 -0.67 11.99 -0.43
N HIS A 111 -1.40 12.03 0.71
CA HIS A 111 -1.33 13.15 1.65
C HIS A 111 0.11 13.39 2.13
N HIS A 112 0.86 12.34 2.50
CA HIS A 112 2.22 12.47 2.99
C HIS A 112 3.20 13.10 1.97
N VAL A 113 2.93 12.98 0.67
CA VAL A 113 3.75 13.61 -0.38
C VAL A 113 3.65 15.13 -0.31
N ILE A 114 2.48 15.65 0.04
CA ILE A 114 2.20 17.10 0.04
C ILE A 114 2.09 17.68 1.46
N ALA A 115 2.19 16.89 2.50
CA ALA A 115 1.96 17.32 3.89
C ALA A 115 2.79 18.53 4.29
N VAL A 116 4.05 18.62 3.83
CA VAL A 116 4.93 19.77 4.10
C VAL A 116 4.48 21.07 3.39
N ALA A 117 3.62 21.00 2.38
CA ALA A 117 3.08 22.17 1.67
C ALA A 117 1.90 22.82 2.39
N THR A 118 1.22 22.11 3.29
CA THR A 118 0.03 22.61 3.99
C THR A 118 0.34 23.81 4.91
N GLU A 119 1.60 23.98 5.31
CA GLU A 119 2.08 25.14 6.10
C GLU A 119 2.63 26.30 5.23
N GLY A 120 2.43 26.25 3.91
CA GLY A 120 2.91 27.25 2.95
C GLY A 120 4.14 26.74 2.17
N GLY A 121 3.88 26.16 1.02
CA GLY A 121 4.90 25.65 0.10
C GLY A 121 4.44 25.78 -1.34
N GLN A 122 5.39 25.73 -2.27
CA GLN A 122 5.12 25.63 -3.69
C GLN A 122 5.05 24.15 -4.08
N ILE A 123 3.96 23.77 -4.76
CA ILE A 123 3.80 22.46 -5.36
C ILE A 123 4.00 22.58 -6.85
N LEU A 124 4.89 21.77 -7.39
CA LEU A 124 5.16 21.67 -8.82
C LEU A 124 4.80 20.28 -9.30
N VAL A 125 4.00 20.22 -10.35
CA VAL A 125 3.65 19.01 -11.08
C VAL A 125 4.42 19.00 -12.40
N THR A 126 5.19 17.92 -12.63
CA THR A 126 5.91 17.72 -13.88
C THR A 126 5.24 16.58 -14.64
N LEU A 127 4.78 16.87 -15.85
CA LEU A 127 4.19 15.90 -16.77
C LEU A 127 5.24 14.94 -17.35
N ALA A 128 4.78 13.88 -18.01
CA ALA A 128 5.66 12.89 -18.63
C ALA A 128 6.54 13.47 -19.77
N ASP A 129 6.13 14.56 -20.38
CA ASP A 129 6.87 15.30 -21.42
C ASP A 129 7.76 16.42 -20.85
N GLU A 130 8.01 16.40 -19.54
CA GLU A 130 8.88 17.34 -18.81
C GLU A 130 8.31 18.77 -18.66
N ARG A 131 7.08 19.07 -19.11
CA ARG A 131 6.43 20.34 -18.81
C ARG A 131 6.13 20.45 -17.32
N VAL A 132 6.40 21.63 -16.73
CA VAL A 132 6.22 21.88 -15.28
C VAL A 132 5.14 22.92 -15.08
N PHE A 133 4.22 22.62 -14.15
CA PHE A 133 3.12 23.49 -13.78
C PHE A 133 3.09 23.69 -12.26
N GLU A 134 2.60 24.83 -11.83
CA GLU A 134 2.22 25.01 -10.42
C GLU A 134 0.91 24.29 -10.15
N ALA A 135 0.75 23.80 -8.94
CA ALA A 135 -0.50 23.18 -8.51
C ALA A 135 -0.91 23.66 -7.12
N SER A 136 -2.21 23.66 -6.88
CA SER A 136 -2.82 23.96 -5.59
C SER A 136 -3.49 22.73 -4.99
N VAL A 137 -3.58 22.67 -3.66
CA VAL A 137 -4.30 21.60 -2.97
C VAL A 137 -5.78 21.95 -2.95
N LEU A 138 -6.63 21.11 -3.57
CA LEU A 138 -8.09 21.23 -3.46
C LEU A 138 -8.59 20.67 -2.13
N GLY A 139 -7.99 19.58 -1.69
CA GLY A 139 -8.28 18.98 -0.41
C GLY A 139 -7.31 17.84 -0.13
N SER A 140 -7.22 17.45 1.14
CA SER A 140 -6.43 16.29 1.54
C SER A 140 -7.05 15.59 2.74
N ASP A 141 -6.92 14.29 2.77
CA ASP A 141 -7.37 13.44 3.85
C ASP A 141 -6.21 12.63 4.42
N GLN A 142 -5.82 12.99 5.64
CA GLN A 142 -4.76 12.28 6.34
C GLN A 142 -5.17 10.85 6.70
N ALA A 143 -6.46 10.61 6.97
CA ALA A 143 -6.92 9.31 7.43
C ALA A 143 -6.85 8.22 6.35
N SER A 144 -7.01 8.59 5.08
CA SER A 144 -6.83 7.70 3.92
C SER A 144 -5.48 7.85 3.23
N ASP A 145 -4.63 8.79 3.67
CA ASP A 145 -3.37 9.15 2.99
C ASP A 145 -3.58 9.59 1.53
N LEU A 146 -4.66 10.30 1.21
CA LEU A 146 -4.96 10.80 -0.14
C LEU A 146 -5.03 12.33 -0.16
N ALA A 147 -4.73 12.90 -1.32
CA ALA A 147 -4.89 14.32 -1.61
C ALA A 147 -5.24 14.54 -3.09
N VAL A 148 -5.95 15.62 -3.36
CA VAL A 148 -6.28 16.08 -4.72
C VAL A 148 -5.64 17.43 -4.94
N LEU A 149 -4.91 17.56 -6.03
CA LEU A 149 -4.29 18.79 -6.51
C LEU A 149 -5.01 19.24 -7.79
N GLU A 150 -4.97 20.54 -8.05
CA GLU A 150 -5.39 21.15 -9.31
C GLU A 150 -4.18 21.81 -9.96
N ILE A 151 -3.90 21.44 -11.21
CA ILE A 151 -2.85 22.03 -12.04
C ILE A 151 -3.32 23.43 -12.47
N ALA A 152 -2.52 24.47 -12.16
CA ALA A 152 -2.80 25.81 -12.61
C ALA A 152 -2.62 25.91 -14.14
N ASP A 153 -3.59 26.55 -14.82
CA ASP A 153 -3.57 26.69 -16.28
C ASP A 153 -3.35 25.33 -17.00
N ALA A 154 -4.08 24.29 -16.59
CA ALA A 154 -3.95 22.94 -17.08
C ALA A 154 -3.99 22.89 -18.61
N PRO A 155 -3.03 22.22 -19.28
CA PRO A 155 -3.02 22.15 -20.74
C PRO A 155 -4.14 21.23 -21.25
N ALA A 156 -4.70 21.52 -22.41
CA ALA A 156 -5.83 20.81 -22.99
C ALA A 156 -5.48 19.41 -23.54
N ASP A 157 -4.20 19.03 -23.52
CA ASP A 157 -3.68 17.77 -24.03
C ASP A 157 -3.29 16.79 -22.89
N LEU A 158 -3.88 16.94 -21.71
CA LEU A 158 -3.73 15.98 -20.63
C LEU A 158 -4.32 14.62 -21.03
N THR A 159 -3.73 13.58 -20.49
CA THR A 159 -4.20 12.19 -20.68
C THR A 159 -4.63 11.64 -19.31
N PRO A 160 -5.93 11.71 -18.97
CA PRO A 160 -6.43 11.10 -17.75
C PRO A 160 -6.29 9.58 -17.78
N ILE A 161 -6.07 8.97 -16.58
CA ILE A 161 -6.05 7.53 -16.47
C ILE A 161 -7.48 6.97 -16.46
N GLU A 162 -7.65 5.80 -17.07
CA GLU A 162 -8.90 5.06 -16.93
C GLU A 162 -8.90 4.33 -15.58
N VAL A 163 -10.01 4.43 -14.82
CA VAL A 163 -10.10 3.86 -13.47
C VAL A 163 -10.97 2.63 -13.49
N ALA A 164 -10.41 1.46 -13.11
CA ALA A 164 -11.15 0.21 -12.93
C ALA A 164 -11.79 0.13 -11.54
N ASP A 165 -12.63 -0.86 -11.35
CA ASP A 165 -13.20 -1.22 -10.05
C ASP A 165 -12.25 -2.16 -9.31
N SER A 166 -11.73 -1.71 -8.17
CA SER A 166 -10.83 -2.54 -7.35
C SER A 166 -11.52 -3.72 -6.68
N ASP A 167 -12.85 -3.74 -6.59
CA ASP A 167 -13.61 -4.84 -5.99
C ASP A 167 -13.66 -6.07 -6.92
N GLU A 168 -13.37 -5.88 -8.22
CA GLU A 168 -13.27 -6.97 -9.18
C GLU A 168 -11.91 -7.68 -9.17
N LEU A 169 -10.90 -7.12 -8.45
CA LEU A 169 -9.57 -7.72 -8.38
C LEU A 169 -9.57 -9.09 -7.69
N VAL A 170 -8.69 -9.96 -8.17
CA VAL A 170 -8.49 -11.27 -7.56
C VAL A 170 -7.01 -11.49 -7.20
N VAL A 171 -6.76 -12.24 -6.11
CA VAL A 171 -5.41 -12.62 -5.70
C VAL A 171 -4.74 -13.45 -6.80
N GLY A 172 -3.53 -13.06 -7.17
CA GLY A 172 -2.76 -13.65 -8.27
C GLY A 172 -2.85 -12.87 -9.57
N GLU A 173 -3.72 -11.88 -9.67
CA GLU A 173 -3.86 -11.04 -10.86
C GLU A 173 -2.60 -10.20 -11.10
N PRO A 174 -2.10 -10.13 -12.35
CA PRO A 174 -0.93 -9.34 -12.70
C PRO A 174 -1.21 -7.83 -12.58
N VAL A 175 -0.30 -7.11 -11.92
CA VAL A 175 -0.38 -5.64 -11.75
C VAL A 175 0.97 -4.98 -11.99
N MET A 176 0.93 -3.68 -12.33
CA MET A 176 2.09 -2.85 -12.55
C MET A 176 2.00 -1.58 -11.70
N ALA A 177 3.02 -1.32 -10.90
CA ALA A 177 3.18 -0.05 -10.21
C ALA A 177 3.99 0.91 -11.07
N VAL A 178 3.44 2.11 -11.27
CA VAL A 178 4.02 3.19 -12.07
C VAL A 178 4.18 4.42 -11.21
N GLY A 179 5.37 5.01 -11.22
CA GLY A 179 5.66 6.28 -10.55
C GLY A 179 6.59 7.14 -11.39
N ASN A 180 6.67 8.42 -11.10
CA ASN A 180 7.56 9.37 -11.76
C ASN A 180 8.32 10.23 -10.73
N PRO A 181 9.16 9.61 -9.87
CA PRO A 181 9.72 10.28 -8.68
C PRO A 181 10.60 11.50 -8.96
N LEU A 182 11.16 11.61 -10.14
CA LEU A 182 12.15 12.65 -10.48
C LEU A 182 11.79 13.42 -11.76
N GLY A 183 10.64 13.16 -12.37
CA GLY A 183 10.29 13.72 -13.68
C GLY A 183 11.20 13.20 -14.82
N LEU A 184 11.95 12.12 -14.59
CA LEU A 184 12.94 11.57 -15.51
C LEU A 184 12.46 10.23 -16.10
N SER A 185 11.34 10.22 -16.83
CA SER A 185 10.84 9.06 -17.61
C SER A 185 10.28 7.87 -16.81
N GLY A 186 9.65 8.09 -15.66
CA GLY A 186 8.85 7.07 -14.97
C GLY A 186 9.64 5.85 -14.46
N THR A 187 9.20 5.31 -13.34
CA THR A 187 9.68 4.03 -12.80
C THR A 187 8.54 3.03 -12.87
N VAL A 188 8.79 1.86 -13.42
CA VAL A 188 7.82 0.79 -13.57
C VAL A 188 8.31 -0.47 -12.87
N THR A 189 7.44 -1.07 -12.07
CA THR A 189 7.67 -2.38 -11.46
C THR A 189 6.45 -3.27 -11.64
N THR A 190 6.64 -4.56 -11.86
CA THR A 190 5.53 -5.51 -12.06
C THR A 190 5.47 -6.51 -10.93
N GLY A 191 4.28 -7.03 -10.68
CA GLY A 191 4.01 -8.04 -9.68
C GLY A 191 2.61 -8.63 -9.85
N ILE A 192 2.09 -9.14 -8.76
CA ILE A 192 0.72 -9.65 -8.69
C ILE A 192 0.00 -9.04 -7.48
N VAL A 193 -1.30 -9.09 -7.47
CA VAL A 193 -2.11 -8.92 -6.27
C VAL A 193 -1.79 -10.07 -5.32
N SER A 194 -1.17 -9.77 -4.18
CA SER A 194 -0.75 -10.77 -3.19
C SER A 194 -1.83 -11.03 -2.15
N ALA A 195 -2.60 -10.00 -1.79
CA ALA A 195 -3.76 -10.07 -0.91
C ALA A 195 -4.64 -8.84 -1.15
N LEU A 196 -5.90 -8.94 -0.80
CA LEU A 196 -6.88 -7.87 -0.76
C LEU A 196 -7.30 -7.64 0.70
N ASP A 197 -7.98 -6.56 0.96
CA ASP A 197 -8.56 -6.19 2.26
C ASP A 197 -7.54 -6.27 3.41
N ARG A 198 -6.32 -5.77 3.13
CA ARG A 198 -5.28 -5.71 4.15
C ARG A 198 -5.36 -4.40 4.93
N PRO A 199 -5.78 -4.44 6.20
CA PRO A 199 -5.73 -3.26 7.04
C PRO A 199 -4.26 -2.92 7.32
N VAL A 200 -3.81 -1.79 6.81
CA VAL A 200 -2.45 -1.29 7.04
C VAL A 200 -2.48 0.04 7.75
N THR A 201 -1.56 0.22 8.67
CA THR A 201 -1.33 1.54 9.28
C THR A 201 -0.27 2.27 8.48
N ALA A 202 -0.62 3.41 7.92
CA ALA A 202 0.33 4.28 7.25
C ALA A 202 0.79 5.38 8.22
N GLY A 203 2.09 5.69 8.16
CA GLY A 203 2.67 6.82 8.88
C GLY A 203 3.51 6.44 10.09
N SER A 204 4.67 7.07 10.20
CA SER A 204 5.39 7.21 11.45
C SER A 204 4.52 8.05 12.40
N ALA A 205 4.16 7.50 13.54
CA ALA A 205 3.57 8.28 14.62
C ALA A 205 4.63 9.27 15.13
N GLU A 206 4.79 10.42 14.47
CA GLU A 206 5.36 11.58 15.12
C GLU A 206 4.33 12.00 16.19
N PRO A 207 4.71 12.02 17.47
CA PRO A 207 3.79 12.40 18.52
C PRO A 207 3.37 13.86 18.31
N SER A 208 2.11 14.08 17.92
CA SER A 208 1.60 15.45 17.93
C SER A 208 1.51 15.94 19.40
N ALA A 209 1.70 17.23 19.58
CA ALA A 209 1.66 17.86 20.92
C ALA A 209 0.30 17.72 21.63
N SER A 210 -0.74 17.21 20.95
CA SER A 210 -2.08 16.94 21.48
C SER A 210 -2.32 15.49 21.93
N GLY A 211 -1.34 14.58 21.76
CA GLY A 211 -1.33 13.26 22.41
C GLY A 211 -2.30 12.20 21.86
N ALA A 212 -3.03 12.45 20.79
CA ALA A 212 -3.94 11.49 20.18
C ALA A 212 -3.87 11.61 18.65
N GLN A 213 -2.78 11.09 18.05
CA GLN A 213 -2.82 10.83 16.61
C GLN A 213 -3.46 9.46 16.41
N GLU A 214 -4.59 9.47 15.73
CA GLU A 214 -5.14 8.23 15.23
C GLU A 214 -4.26 7.68 14.11
N PRO A 215 -4.01 6.38 14.11
CA PRO A 215 -3.27 5.77 13.02
C PRO A 215 -4.07 5.98 11.72
N VAL A 216 -3.37 6.37 10.66
CA VAL A 216 -3.88 6.24 9.29
C VAL A 216 -4.13 4.75 9.07
N VAL A 217 -5.37 4.36 8.89
CA VAL A 217 -5.75 2.96 8.63
C VAL A 217 -6.45 2.92 7.30
N THR A 218 -5.87 2.22 6.35
CA THR A 218 -6.45 1.99 5.03
C THR A 218 -6.60 0.49 4.79
N ASN A 219 -7.64 0.11 4.08
CA ASN A 219 -7.79 -1.23 3.54
C ASN A 219 -7.04 -1.27 2.20
N ALA A 220 -5.95 -2.00 2.13
CA ALA A 220 -5.03 -1.88 1.01
C ALA A 220 -4.95 -3.13 0.15
N ILE A 221 -4.70 -2.93 -1.14
CA ILE A 221 -4.22 -3.96 -2.05
C ILE A 221 -2.76 -4.25 -1.68
N GLN A 222 -2.46 -5.48 -1.27
CA GLN A 222 -1.09 -5.93 -1.13
C GLN A 222 -0.58 -6.46 -2.47
N THR A 223 0.60 -6.01 -2.90
CA THR A 223 1.22 -6.46 -4.16
C THR A 223 2.68 -6.86 -3.97
N SER A 224 3.16 -7.76 -4.84
CA SER A 224 4.59 -8.07 -4.95
C SER A 224 5.35 -7.10 -5.86
N ALA A 225 4.66 -6.22 -6.60
CA ALA A 225 5.30 -5.13 -7.33
C ALA A 225 6.10 -4.24 -6.37
N ALA A 226 7.35 -3.93 -6.72
CA ALA A 226 8.20 -3.16 -5.82
C ALA A 226 7.74 -1.70 -5.72
N ILE A 227 7.20 -1.32 -4.56
CA ILE A 227 6.87 0.06 -4.22
C ILE A 227 7.98 0.61 -3.33
N ASN A 228 8.65 1.64 -3.81
CA ASN A 228 9.78 2.30 -3.14
C ASN A 228 9.47 3.81 -2.98
N PRO A 229 10.20 4.53 -2.11
CA PRO A 229 10.11 5.98 -2.03
C PRO A 229 10.21 6.63 -3.42
N GLY A 230 9.24 7.50 -3.73
CA GLY A 230 9.07 8.12 -5.03
C GLY A 230 7.93 7.53 -5.86
N ASN A 231 7.57 6.25 -5.72
CA ASN A 231 6.36 5.69 -6.35
C ASN A 231 5.08 6.09 -5.61
N SER A 232 5.18 6.58 -4.36
CA SER A 232 4.04 7.07 -3.57
C SER A 232 3.23 8.10 -4.34
N GLY A 233 1.92 7.92 -4.36
CA GLY A 233 0.97 8.75 -5.11
C GLY A 233 0.84 8.38 -6.58
N GLY A 234 1.70 7.49 -7.11
CA GLY A 234 1.62 6.96 -8.46
C GLY A 234 0.58 5.84 -8.59
N ALA A 235 0.44 5.32 -9.80
CA ALA A 235 -0.58 4.34 -10.17
C ALA A 235 -0.17 2.90 -9.84
N LEU A 236 -1.10 2.09 -9.33
CA LEU A 236 -1.13 0.65 -9.50
C LEU A 236 -2.17 0.36 -10.57
N VAL A 237 -1.77 -0.32 -11.65
CA VAL A 237 -2.64 -0.62 -12.78
C VAL A 237 -2.71 -2.12 -13.05
N ASP A 238 -3.84 -2.54 -13.64
CA ASP A 238 -4.03 -3.89 -14.16
C ASP A 238 -3.29 -4.12 -15.51
N ALA A 239 -3.46 -5.28 -16.11
CA ALA A 239 -2.86 -5.61 -17.39
C ALA A 239 -3.40 -4.78 -18.57
N ASN A 240 -4.59 -4.16 -18.43
CA ASN A 240 -5.20 -3.29 -19.42
C ASN A 240 -4.75 -1.83 -19.30
N GLY A 241 -3.97 -1.49 -18.27
CA GLY A 241 -3.52 -0.13 -17.98
C GLY A 241 -4.57 0.71 -17.23
N GLN A 242 -5.58 0.06 -16.64
CA GLN A 242 -6.59 0.73 -15.84
C GLN A 242 -6.15 0.83 -14.39
N LEU A 243 -6.40 1.98 -13.75
CA LEU A 243 -6.01 2.25 -12.37
C LEU A 243 -6.84 1.41 -11.40
N VAL A 244 -6.19 0.56 -10.62
CA VAL A 244 -6.80 -0.24 -9.55
C VAL A 244 -6.44 0.26 -8.16
N GLY A 245 -5.43 1.14 -8.03
CA GLY A 245 -5.07 1.75 -6.74
C GLY A 245 -3.98 2.81 -6.85
N ILE A 246 -3.77 3.51 -5.74
CA ILE A 246 -2.71 4.53 -5.56
C ILE A 246 -1.60 3.93 -4.70
N ASN A 247 -0.39 3.87 -5.24
CA ASN A 247 0.78 3.32 -4.55
C ASN A 247 1.08 4.10 -3.25
N SER A 248 1.31 3.42 -2.13
CA SER A 248 1.74 4.05 -0.88
C SER A 248 2.96 3.33 -0.30
N SER A 249 4.08 4.04 -0.17
CA SER A 249 5.33 3.48 0.38
C SER A 249 5.40 3.54 1.91
N ILE A 250 4.43 4.20 2.59
CA ILE A 250 4.42 4.38 4.05
C ILE A 250 4.08 3.07 4.77
N ALA A 251 3.34 2.17 4.13
CA ALA A 251 2.98 0.88 4.69
C ALA A 251 4.16 -0.13 4.71
N ALA A 252 5.37 0.28 4.34
CA ALA A 252 6.56 -0.57 4.40
C ALA A 252 7.03 -0.78 5.86
N LEU A 253 7.69 -1.92 6.11
CA LEU A 253 8.13 -2.38 7.44
C LEU A 253 9.24 -1.53 8.11
N GLY A 254 9.36 -0.25 7.75
CA GLY A 254 10.26 0.72 8.37
C GLY A 254 11.05 1.56 7.35
N PRO A 255 11.55 2.73 7.75
CA PRO A 255 12.14 3.72 6.84
C PRO A 255 13.49 3.31 6.21
N GLU A 256 14.14 2.27 6.72
CA GLU A 256 15.43 1.77 6.20
C GLU A 256 15.32 0.44 5.45
N SER A 257 14.13 -0.14 5.37
CA SER A 257 13.91 -1.41 4.66
C SER A 257 13.53 -1.11 3.22
N GLY A 258 14.42 -1.43 2.27
CA GLY A 258 14.04 -1.50 0.86
C GLY A 258 12.89 -2.48 0.67
N ASN A 259 12.18 -2.40 -0.45
CA ASN A 259 11.06 -3.31 -0.76
C ASN A 259 11.54 -4.77 -0.74
N ILE A 260 10.89 -5.59 0.10
CA ILE A 260 11.17 -7.03 0.27
C ILE A 260 10.12 -7.90 -0.47
N GLY A 261 9.44 -7.36 -1.48
CA GLY A 261 8.34 -8.03 -2.19
C GLY A 261 6.97 -7.84 -1.52
N ILE A 262 6.84 -6.82 -0.66
CA ILE A 262 5.59 -6.43 -0.03
C ILE A 262 5.39 -4.94 -0.30
N GLY A 263 4.43 -4.62 -1.15
CA GLY A 263 3.98 -3.26 -1.45
C GLY A 263 2.50 -3.12 -1.15
N PHE A 264 2.03 -1.90 -0.96
CA PHE A 264 0.63 -1.60 -0.69
C PHE A 264 0.13 -0.46 -1.57
N ALA A 265 -1.13 -0.55 -1.99
CA ALA A 265 -1.82 0.51 -2.70
C ALA A 265 -3.21 0.74 -2.10
N ILE A 266 -3.61 1.99 -2.02
CA ILE A 266 -4.98 2.40 -1.63
C ILE A 266 -5.90 2.05 -2.80
N THR A 267 -7.02 1.40 -2.54
CA THR A 267 -7.96 0.92 -3.57
C THR A 267 -8.52 2.05 -4.43
N SER A 268 -8.82 1.77 -5.70
CA SER A 268 -9.48 2.75 -6.58
C SER A 268 -10.88 3.11 -6.06
N ARG A 269 -11.59 2.20 -5.39
CA ARG A 269 -12.85 2.48 -4.71
C ARG A 269 -12.70 3.58 -3.64
N GLN A 270 -11.73 3.41 -2.73
CA GLN A 270 -11.48 4.41 -1.68
C GLN A 270 -11.02 5.74 -2.29
N MET A 271 -10.15 5.68 -3.30
CA MET A 271 -9.69 6.88 -4.01
C MET A 271 -10.86 7.65 -4.61
N ARG A 272 -11.80 6.98 -5.32
CA ARG A 272 -12.99 7.65 -5.89
C ARG A 272 -13.82 8.32 -4.80
N SER A 273 -14.14 7.60 -3.70
CA SER A 273 -14.93 8.16 -2.60
C SER A 273 -14.32 9.41 -1.99
N VAL A 274 -13.00 9.45 -1.83
CA VAL A 274 -12.26 10.61 -1.29
C VAL A 274 -12.23 11.76 -2.31
N VAL A 275 -11.93 11.45 -3.57
CA VAL A 275 -11.88 12.44 -4.67
C VAL A 275 -13.24 13.14 -4.84
N ASP A 276 -14.31 12.36 -4.92
CA ASP A 276 -15.67 12.90 -5.10
C ASP A 276 -16.01 13.89 -3.96
N GLN A 277 -15.75 13.54 -2.71
CA GLN A 277 -15.98 14.41 -1.58
C GLN A 277 -15.11 15.68 -1.61
N ILE A 278 -13.83 15.55 -1.98
CA ILE A 278 -12.92 16.70 -2.08
C ILE A 278 -13.38 17.65 -3.19
N LEU A 279 -13.77 17.14 -4.35
CA LEU A 279 -14.24 17.94 -5.47
C LEU A 279 -15.59 18.63 -5.16
N GLU A 280 -16.46 18.00 -4.37
CA GLU A 280 -17.76 18.57 -3.98
C GLU A 280 -17.65 19.59 -2.85
N THR A 281 -16.87 19.31 -1.81
CA THR A 281 -16.90 20.05 -0.54
C THR A 281 -15.54 20.57 -0.06
N GLY A 282 -14.45 20.10 -0.66
CA GLY A 282 -13.07 20.37 -0.22
C GLY A 282 -12.64 19.58 1.02
N THR A 283 -13.52 18.76 1.58
CA THR A 283 -13.26 17.99 2.83
C THR A 283 -13.81 16.59 2.74
N VAL A 284 -13.20 15.65 3.51
CA VAL A 284 -13.62 14.26 3.56
C VAL A 284 -14.26 13.95 4.92
N GLN A 285 -15.41 13.31 4.90
CA GLN A 285 -16.08 12.78 6.08
C GLN A 285 -15.97 11.25 6.07
N HIS A 286 -15.55 10.70 7.20
CA HIS A 286 -15.46 9.25 7.39
C HIS A 286 -16.64 8.73 8.18
N ALA A 287 -17.08 7.52 7.82
CA ALA A 287 -18.10 6.82 8.59
C ALA A 287 -17.56 6.43 9.98
N TYR A 288 -18.46 6.40 10.93
CA TYR A 288 -18.19 6.20 12.34
C TYR A 288 -19.18 5.24 12.96
N LEU A 289 -18.67 4.24 13.68
CA LEU A 289 -19.49 3.27 14.41
C LEU A 289 -19.72 3.67 15.88
N GLY A 290 -18.79 4.39 16.47
CA GLY A 290 -18.91 4.83 17.87
C GLY A 290 -18.44 3.80 18.89
N VAL A 291 -17.38 3.06 18.58
CA VAL A 291 -16.79 2.06 19.48
C VAL A 291 -15.28 2.26 19.62
N GLY A 292 -14.76 1.94 20.80
CA GLY A 292 -13.34 1.64 20.96
C GLY A 292 -13.14 0.14 20.88
N VAL A 293 -12.19 -0.30 20.06
CA VAL A 293 -11.98 -1.72 19.78
C VAL A 293 -10.54 -2.16 20.03
N GLY A 294 -10.36 -3.45 20.29
CA GLY A 294 -9.08 -4.12 20.41
C GLY A 294 -9.15 -5.54 19.86
N ASP A 295 -8.00 -6.15 19.61
CA ASP A 295 -7.97 -7.54 19.14
C ASP A 295 -8.34 -8.50 20.25
N VAL A 296 -9.26 -9.42 19.98
CA VAL A 296 -9.70 -10.47 20.92
C VAL A 296 -9.81 -11.81 20.21
N ILE A 297 -9.79 -12.89 21.01
CA ILE A 297 -10.14 -14.23 20.53
C ILE A 297 -11.51 -14.56 21.15
N VAL A 298 -12.47 -14.91 20.31
CA VAL A 298 -13.80 -15.36 20.69
C VAL A 298 -13.98 -16.84 20.36
N GLU A 299 -14.85 -17.53 21.08
CA GLU A 299 -15.26 -18.91 20.77
C GLU A 299 -16.64 -18.91 20.14
N VAL A 300 -16.75 -19.52 18.96
CA VAL A 300 -17.99 -19.68 18.21
C VAL A 300 -18.03 -21.06 17.60
N ASP A 301 -19.13 -21.79 17.79
CA ASP A 301 -19.32 -23.14 17.27
C ASP A 301 -18.19 -24.13 17.64
N GLY A 302 -17.59 -23.95 18.83
CA GLY A 302 -16.47 -24.76 19.31
C GLY A 302 -15.12 -24.46 18.65
N ALA A 303 -15.00 -23.37 17.88
CA ALA A 303 -13.77 -22.89 17.27
C ALA A 303 -13.38 -21.52 17.80
N GLN A 304 -12.07 -21.31 18.02
CA GLN A 304 -11.52 -20.01 18.34
C GLN A 304 -11.28 -19.19 17.09
N ARG A 305 -11.69 -17.91 17.10
CA ARG A 305 -11.51 -16.96 15.99
C ARG A 305 -11.02 -15.62 16.51
N TRP A 306 -10.16 -14.96 15.74
CA TRP A 306 -9.84 -13.55 15.94
C TRP A 306 -11.05 -12.69 15.61
N ALA A 307 -11.25 -11.61 16.35
CA ALA A 307 -12.36 -10.66 16.21
C ALA A 307 -11.95 -9.26 16.69
N ALA A 308 -12.71 -8.25 16.30
CA ALA A 308 -12.63 -6.94 16.91
C ALA A 308 -13.49 -6.92 18.19
N GLY A 309 -12.85 -6.92 19.35
CA GLY A 309 -13.53 -6.85 20.65
C GLY A 309 -13.91 -5.42 21.01
N VAL A 310 -15.15 -5.21 21.39
CA VAL A 310 -15.67 -3.91 21.80
C VAL A 310 -15.21 -3.62 23.23
N ALA A 311 -14.32 -2.65 23.38
CA ALA A 311 -13.79 -2.21 24.67
C ALA A 311 -14.64 -1.10 25.33
N ASN A 312 -15.29 -0.26 24.52
CA ASN A 312 -16.24 0.76 24.97
C ASN A 312 -17.18 1.13 23.83
N VAL A 313 -18.35 1.69 24.18
CA VAL A 313 -19.36 2.18 23.24
C VAL A 313 -19.67 3.63 23.57
N ALA A 314 -19.62 4.52 22.57
CA ALA A 314 -20.02 5.92 22.73
C ALA A 314 -21.53 6.01 23.05
N PRO A 315 -21.96 6.66 24.15
CA PRO A 315 -23.33 6.57 24.64
C PRO A 315 -24.40 7.00 23.64
N ASP A 316 -24.09 7.98 22.80
CA ASP A 316 -25.02 8.54 21.79
C ASP A 316 -24.65 8.13 20.36
N GLY A 317 -23.68 7.20 20.22
CA GLY A 317 -23.18 6.75 18.92
C GLY A 317 -24.08 5.70 18.26
N PRO A 318 -23.86 5.45 16.96
CA PRO A 318 -24.64 4.47 16.19
C PRO A 318 -24.59 3.05 16.78
N ALA A 319 -23.45 2.62 17.29
CA ALA A 319 -23.30 1.32 17.95
C ALA A 319 -24.22 1.17 19.18
N ALA A 320 -24.30 2.22 20.02
CA ALA A 320 -25.20 2.21 21.19
C ALA A 320 -26.68 2.13 20.78
N GLN A 321 -27.06 2.86 19.72
CA GLN A 321 -28.42 2.84 19.19
C GLN A 321 -28.79 1.47 18.64
N ALA A 322 -27.86 0.76 18.05
CA ALA A 322 -28.04 -0.60 17.54
C ALA A 322 -27.97 -1.68 18.62
N GLY A 323 -27.61 -1.32 19.86
CA GLY A 323 -27.54 -2.25 20.98
C GLY A 323 -26.22 -3.04 21.07
N LEU A 324 -25.15 -2.56 20.44
CA LEU A 324 -23.81 -3.11 20.65
C LEU A 324 -23.34 -2.80 22.08
N GLN A 325 -22.61 -3.72 22.70
CA GLN A 325 -22.22 -3.64 24.11
C GLN A 325 -20.72 -3.87 24.28
N GLU A 326 -20.19 -3.37 25.38
CA GLU A 326 -18.83 -3.72 25.82
C GLU A 326 -18.73 -5.24 26.05
N GLY A 327 -17.66 -5.85 25.51
CA GLY A 327 -17.44 -7.29 25.56
C GLY A 327 -17.92 -8.05 24.32
N ASP A 328 -18.66 -7.43 23.41
CA ASP A 328 -19.00 -8.05 22.12
C ASP A 328 -17.76 -8.27 21.29
N GLY A 329 -17.70 -9.38 20.56
CA GLY A 329 -16.67 -9.64 19.54
C GLY A 329 -17.28 -9.53 18.15
N ILE A 330 -16.82 -8.59 17.32
CA ILE A 330 -17.30 -8.40 15.96
C ILE A 330 -16.49 -9.30 15.02
N LEU A 331 -17.16 -10.19 14.29
CA LEU A 331 -16.57 -11.19 13.40
C LEU A 331 -16.71 -10.86 11.91
N ALA A 332 -17.74 -10.09 11.56
CA ALA A 332 -17.94 -9.64 10.18
C ALA A 332 -18.75 -8.33 10.16
N ILE A 333 -18.60 -7.58 9.07
CA ILE A 333 -19.44 -6.46 8.69
C ILE A 333 -19.98 -6.74 7.29
N ASP A 334 -21.30 -6.84 7.14
CA ASP A 334 -21.98 -7.42 6.01
C ASP A 334 -21.45 -8.87 5.77
N ASP A 335 -20.92 -9.20 4.62
CA ASP A 335 -20.33 -10.52 4.34
C ASP A 335 -18.80 -10.53 4.46
N GLU A 336 -18.17 -9.40 4.86
CA GLU A 336 -16.72 -9.27 4.96
C GLU A 336 -16.22 -9.63 6.37
N ALA A 337 -15.26 -10.55 6.45
CA ALA A 337 -14.70 -11.01 7.72
C ALA A 337 -13.92 -9.91 8.46
N VAL A 338 -14.07 -9.85 9.77
CA VAL A 338 -13.32 -8.99 10.69
C VAL A 338 -12.45 -9.87 11.59
N ASP A 339 -11.14 -9.83 11.38
CA ASP A 339 -10.15 -10.61 12.12
C ASP A 339 -9.32 -9.77 13.11
N SER A 340 -9.52 -8.48 13.15
CA SER A 340 -8.79 -7.54 14.01
C SER A 340 -9.52 -6.21 14.17
N ALA A 341 -9.15 -5.46 15.19
CA ALA A 341 -9.62 -4.09 15.38
C ALA A 341 -9.30 -3.18 14.18
N LEU A 342 -8.13 -3.37 13.58
CA LEU A 342 -7.74 -2.59 12.39
C LEU A 342 -8.59 -2.94 11.18
N SER A 343 -8.93 -4.23 10.99
CA SER A 343 -9.82 -4.67 9.90
C SER A 343 -11.19 -3.98 10.02
N LEU A 344 -11.79 -3.98 11.22
CA LEU A 344 -13.06 -3.28 11.44
C LEU A 344 -12.97 -1.78 11.14
N ILE A 345 -11.92 -1.10 11.63
CA ILE A 345 -11.74 0.34 11.42
C ILE A 345 -11.60 0.65 9.93
N ALA A 346 -10.79 -0.13 9.20
CA ALA A 346 -10.58 0.04 7.77
C ALA A 346 -11.89 -0.11 6.99
N GLN A 347 -12.61 -1.21 7.23
CA GLN A 347 -13.88 -1.50 6.56
C GLN A 347 -14.98 -0.46 6.84
N ILE A 348 -15.05 0.09 8.07
CA ILE A 348 -16.01 1.17 8.39
C ILE A 348 -15.63 2.46 7.65
N ARG A 349 -14.34 2.83 7.60
CA ARG A 349 -13.90 4.08 6.96
C ARG A 349 -14.10 4.10 5.45
N GLU A 350 -14.12 2.96 4.80
CA GLU A 350 -14.37 2.84 3.36
C GLU A 350 -15.84 3.02 2.99
N ARG A 351 -16.75 2.84 3.94
CA ARG A 351 -18.19 2.94 3.70
C ARG A 351 -18.64 4.41 3.74
N PRO A 352 -19.62 4.79 2.92
CA PRO A 352 -20.22 6.11 2.99
C PRO A 352 -20.92 6.36 4.34
N VAL A 353 -20.91 7.61 4.79
CA VAL A 353 -21.72 8.04 5.94
C VAL A 353 -23.21 7.80 5.64
N GLY A 354 -23.94 7.29 6.63
CA GLY A 354 -25.36 6.95 6.51
C GLY A 354 -25.63 5.56 5.95
N THR A 355 -24.59 4.77 5.63
CA THR A 355 -24.75 3.38 5.18
C THR A 355 -25.27 2.51 6.33
N GLU A 356 -26.29 1.70 6.06
CA GLU A 356 -26.75 0.65 6.95
C GLU A 356 -25.90 -0.61 6.74
N VAL A 357 -25.32 -1.15 7.79
CA VAL A 357 -24.47 -2.34 7.78
C VAL A 357 -24.98 -3.38 8.76
N THR A 358 -24.73 -4.65 8.47
CA THR A 358 -25.00 -5.77 9.37
C THR A 358 -23.70 -6.22 10.03
N LEU A 359 -23.66 -6.23 11.36
CA LEU A 359 -22.55 -6.75 12.15
C LEU A 359 -22.85 -8.17 12.62
N ASP A 360 -22.00 -9.13 12.30
CA ASP A 360 -21.99 -10.44 12.92
C ASP A 360 -21.17 -10.36 14.20
N ILE A 361 -21.81 -10.56 15.34
CA ILE A 361 -21.17 -10.45 16.65
C ILE A 361 -21.28 -11.75 17.45
N VAL A 362 -20.36 -11.91 18.41
CA VAL A 362 -20.45 -12.91 19.48
C VAL A 362 -20.62 -12.19 20.80
N ARG A 363 -21.70 -12.53 21.51
CA ARG A 363 -22.00 -12.05 22.86
C ARG A 363 -22.24 -13.25 23.78
N ASP A 364 -21.46 -13.35 24.86
CA ASP A 364 -21.57 -14.48 25.83
C ASP A 364 -21.44 -15.87 25.19
N GLY A 365 -20.69 -15.97 24.08
CA GLY A 365 -20.50 -17.22 23.32
C GLY A 365 -21.61 -17.55 22.32
N GLU A 366 -22.60 -16.67 22.15
CA GLU A 366 -23.70 -16.82 21.19
C GLU A 366 -23.52 -15.85 20.01
N ALA A 367 -23.69 -16.38 18.79
CA ALA A 367 -23.66 -15.58 17.57
C ALA A 367 -24.97 -14.78 17.43
N GLN A 368 -24.86 -13.50 17.08
CA GLN A 368 -25.97 -12.57 16.87
C GLN A 368 -25.68 -11.66 15.71
N GLN A 369 -26.74 -11.08 15.12
CA GLN A 369 -26.61 -10.04 14.09
C GLN A 369 -27.23 -8.74 14.61
N LEU A 370 -26.54 -7.62 14.36
CA LEU A 370 -27.01 -6.28 14.65
C LEU A 370 -26.95 -5.43 13.38
N THR A 371 -28.03 -4.71 13.09
CA THR A 371 -28.04 -3.71 12.01
C THR A 371 -27.72 -2.34 12.58
N VAL A 372 -26.78 -1.65 11.97
CA VAL A 372 -26.28 -0.34 12.41
C VAL A 372 -26.24 0.61 11.22
N THR A 373 -26.78 1.82 11.38
CA THR A 373 -26.57 2.90 10.41
C THR A 373 -25.33 3.70 10.85
N LEU A 374 -24.30 3.73 10.01
CA LEU A 374 -23.06 4.46 10.29
C LEU A 374 -23.32 5.97 10.25
N ASP A 375 -22.75 6.73 11.19
CA ASP A 375 -22.85 8.20 11.25
C ASP A 375 -21.56 8.86 10.76
N ALA A 376 -21.62 10.17 10.55
CA ALA A 376 -20.42 10.95 10.34
C ALA A 376 -19.60 11.02 11.63
N ARG A 377 -18.29 10.95 11.50
CA ARG A 377 -17.40 11.14 12.64
C ARG A 377 -17.54 12.56 13.18
N PRO A 378 -17.72 12.74 14.51
CA PRO A 378 -17.81 14.06 15.14
C PRO A 378 -16.57 14.92 14.96
#